data_2da3fc7af0a9bedc73185b3c6ece0e6c
#
_entry.id   2da3fc7af0a9bedc73185b3c6ece0e6c
#
_cell.length_a   1.000
_cell.length_b   1.000
_cell.length_c   1.000
_cell.angle_alpha   90.00
_cell.angle_beta   90.00
_cell.angle_gamma   90.00
#
_symmetry.space_group_name_H-M   'P 1'
#
loop_
_entity.id
_entity.type
_entity.pdbx_description
1 polymer ?
#
loop_
_entity_poly.entity_id
_entity_poly.type
_entity_poly.pdbx_seq_one_letter_code
_entity_poly.pdbx_strand_id
1 'polypeptide(L)'
;MRKINLSIIFVFIILTLTSCARAPVKLTPTAPACTMEYDSVIYRPAIRQDVFHVIAPGETLWRLGKMYDVTVEDIIRENNLKDTAKLDTGQRLCIPNAAPLRPVVSLYPTGKWKYIIIHHSATDEGNALCFDKFHRRRGWKNLGYHFVIDNGSEGKQDGQIEVAPRWIKQQDGAHCKAGSMNSTGIGICLVGNFSKEKVTEKQMRSLAYLVNTLREYYNIPVKNILGHGEVLGASTECPGTKFPWNEFYNKISYETNGQ
;
A
#
# COMPACT_ATOMS: atom_id res chain seq x y z
N MET A 1 1.23 48.29 99.08
CA MET A 1 0.63 47.14 98.55
C MET A 1 -0.73 47.52 97.91
N ARG A 2 -0.79 47.75 96.60
CA ARG A 2 -2.00 48.26 95.91
C ARG A 2 -2.58 47.04 95.14
N LYS A 3 -3.84 46.73 95.38
CA LYS A 3 -4.64 45.72 94.68
C LYS A 3 -5.17 46.33 93.37
N ILE A 4 -4.93 45.73 92.27
CA ILE A 4 -5.47 46.11 90.98
C ILE A 4 -6.63 45.18 90.69
N ASN A 5 -7.85 45.77 90.57
CA ASN A 5 -9.05 45.07 90.13
C ASN A 5 -9.08 45.07 88.62
N LEU A 6 -9.18 43.82 88.09
CA LEU A 6 -9.32 43.60 86.65
C LEU A 6 -10.77 43.34 86.31
N SER A 7 -11.43 44.36 85.73
CA SER A 7 -12.80 44.22 85.22
C SER A 7 -12.78 43.55 83.82
N ILE A 8 -13.41 42.42 83.71
CA ILE A 8 -13.58 41.70 82.45
C ILE A 8 -14.81 42.29 81.75
N ILE A 9 -14.59 42.91 80.59
CA ILE A 9 -15.66 43.35 79.69
C ILE A 9 -15.93 42.23 78.70
N PHE A 10 -17.15 41.66 78.77
CA PHE A 10 -17.65 40.74 77.78
C PHE A 10 -18.21 41.50 76.57
N VAL A 11 -17.55 41.41 75.45
CA VAL A 11 -18.08 41.92 74.18
C VAL A 11 -18.85 40.79 73.46
N PHE A 12 -20.16 40.97 73.38
CA PHE A 12 -21.00 40.11 72.58
C PHE A 12 -20.87 40.47 71.10
N ILE A 13 -20.24 39.64 70.31
CA ILE A 13 -20.23 39.74 68.86
C ILE A 13 -21.46 39.05 68.31
N ILE A 14 -22.44 39.83 67.83
CA ILE A 14 -23.60 39.32 67.09
C ILE A 14 -23.17 39.09 65.68
N LEU A 15 -23.02 37.78 65.30
CA LEU A 15 -22.78 37.35 63.91
C LEU A 15 -24.10 37.38 63.14
N THR A 16 -24.32 38.40 62.31
CA THR A 16 -25.41 38.36 61.33
C THR A 16 -25.07 37.50 60.17
N LEU A 17 -25.71 36.36 60.08
CA LEU A 17 -25.65 35.47 58.90
C LEU A 17 -26.45 36.10 57.76
N THR A 18 -25.76 36.77 56.84
CA THR A 18 -26.33 37.16 55.53
C THR A 18 -26.41 35.94 54.62
N SER A 19 -27.62 35.39 54.48
CA SER A 19 -27.92 34.37 53.51
C SER A 19 -27.86 34.98 52.10
N CYS A 20 -26.79 34.69 51.36
CA CYS A 20 -26.76 34.97 49.93
C CYS A 20 -27.69 34.01 49.19
N ALA A 21 -28.90 34.46 48.89
CA ALA A 21 -29.78 33.78 47.97
C ALA A 21 -29.12 33.83 46.56
N ARG A 22 -28.66 32.66 46.09
CA ARG A 22 -28.21 32.53 44.69
C ARG A 22 -29.41 32.66 43.77
N ALA A 23 -29.35 33.60 42.83
CA ALA A 23 -30.34 33.75 41.77
C ALA A 23 -30.39 32.44 40.94
N PRO A 24 -31.59 32.01 40.49
CA PRO A 24 -31.70 30.82 39.64
C PRO A 24 -30.96 31.04 38.34
N VAL A 25 -29.99 30.16 38.05
CA VAL A 25 -29.29 30.12 36.78
C VAL A 25 -30.31 29.70 35.70
N LYS A 26 -30.63 30.60 34.77
CA LYS A 26 -31.35 30.23 33.55
C LYS A 26 -30.47 29.29 32.76
N LEU A 27 -30.85 28.00 32.71
CA LEU A 27 -30.25 27.06 31.79
C LEU A 27 -30.60 27.51 30.38
N THR A 28 -29.61 27.98 29.65
CA THR A 28 -29.70 28.12 28.19
C THR A 28 -29.90 26.74 27.57
N PRO A 29 -30.74 26.58 26.52
CA PRO A 29 -30.91 25.31 25.87
C PRO A 29 -29.53 24.80 25.43
N THR A 30 -29.16 23.62 25.87
CA THR A 30 -28.00 22.89 25.38
C THR A 30 -28.13 22.72 23.87
N ALA A 31 -27.04 23.02 23.16
CA ALA A 31 -26.92 22.72 21.73
C ALA A 31 -27.43 21.29 21.45
N PRO A 32 -28.08 21.06 20.30
CA PRO A 32 -28.57 19.72 19.97
C PRO A 32 -27.44 18.73 20.14
N ALA A 33 -27.68 17.64 20.86
CA ALA A 33 -26.74 16.55 20.97
C ALA A 33 -26.37 16.10 19.55
N CYS A 34 -25.07 16.16 19.22
CA CYS A 34 -24.57 15.55 18.00
C CYS A 34 -24.86 14.04 18.14
N THR A 35 -25.96 13.60 17.57
CA THR A 35 -26.20 12.18 17.36
C THR A 35 -25.16 11.75 16.32
N MET A 36 -24.06 11.15 16.80
CA MET A 36 -23.24 10.35 15.90
C MET A 36 -24.14 9.23 15.39
N GLU A 37 -24.64 9.37 14.17
CA GLU A 37 -25.08 8.21 13.42
C GLU A 37 -23.84 7.31 13.30
N TYR A 38 -23.80 6.28 14.13
CA TYR A 38 -22.94 5.14 13.87
C TYR A 38 -23.48 4.51 12.60
N ASP A 39 -22.90 4.87 11.46
CA ASP A 39 -22.96 4.02 10.29
C ASP A 39 -22.44 2.66 10.77
N SER A 40 -23.37 1.75 11.03
CA SER A 40 -23.02 0.36 11.29
C SER A 40 -22.38 -0.15 10.00
N VAL A 41 -21.05 -0.04 9.92
CA VAL A 41 -20.28 -0.75 8.90
C VAL A 41 -20.61 -2.22 9.12
N ILE A 42 -21.59 -2.73 8.37
CA ILE A 42 -21.90 -4.14 8.37
C ILE A 42 -20.64 -4.83 7.86
N TYR A 43 -19.83 -5.35 8.78
CA TYR A 43 -18.68 -6.17 8.44
C TYR A 43 -19.22 -7.42 7.74
N ARG A 44 -19.22 -7.38 6.41
CA ARG A 44 -19.44 -8.57 5.61
C ARG A 44 -18.11 -9.31 5.56
N PRO A 45 -18.02 -10.51 6.18
CA PRO A 45 -16.81 -11.28 6.05
C PRO A 45 -16.51 -11.48 4.57
N ALA A 46 -15.27 -11.28 4.19
CA ALA A 46 -14.85 -11.50 2.81
C ALA A 46 -15.16 -12.94 2.41
N ILE A 47 -15.82 -13.14 1.27
CA ILE A 47 -16.14 -14.46 0.76
C ILE A 47 -14.82 -15.17 0.48
N ARG A 48 -14.63 -16.32 1.13
CA ARG A 48 -13.50 -17.20 0.90
C ARG A 48 -13.90 -18.27 -0.11
N GLN A 49 -13.00 -18.61 -1.01
CA GLN A 49 -13.22 -19.65 -2.02
C GLN A 49 -11.87 -20.24 -2.46
N ASP A 50 -11.92 -21.42 -3.05
CA ASP A 50 -10.73 -21.99 -3.68
C ASP A 50 -10.38 -21.18 -4.93
N VAL A 51 -9.10 -20.84 -5.06
CA VAL A 51 -8.59 -20.12 -6.24
C VAL A 51 -7.39 -20.84 -6.81
N PHE A 52 -7.18 -20.72 -8.11
CA PHE A 52 -5.96 -21.21 -8.75
C PHE A 52 -4.97 -20.08 -8.92
N HIS A 53 -3.72 -20.36 -8.55
CA HIS A 53 -2.61 -19.42 -8.70
C HIS A 53 -1.51 -20.03 -9.57
N VAL A 54 -1.03 -19.27 -10.56
CA VAL A 54 0.13 -19.66 -11.38
C VAL A 54 1.37 -19.01 -10.79
N ILE A 55 2.36 -19.83 -10.42
CA ILE A 55 3.57 -19.39 -9.76
C ILE A 55 4.38 -18.45 -10.66
N ALA A 56 4.58 -17.22 -10.21
CA ALA A 56 5.45 -16.24 -10.85
C ALA A 56 6.93 -16.48 -10.48
N PRO A 57 7.88 -15.95 -11.28
CA PRO A 57 9.30 -16.08 -10.97
C PRO A 57 9.66 -15.55 -9.58
N GLY A 58 10.18 -16.41 -8.70
CA GLY A 58 10.63 -16.04 -7.34
C GLY A 58 9.54 -16.04 -6.27
N GLU A 59 8.33 -16.47 -6.56
CA GLU A 59 7.30 -16.66 -5.55
C GLU A 59 7.59 -17.84 -4.62
N THR A 60 7.05 -17.77 -3.40
CA THR A 60 7.19 -18.79 -2.37
C THR A 60 5.84 -19.10 -1.73
N LEU A 61 5.69 -20.31 -1.17
CA LEU A 61 4.48 -20.69 -0.44
C LEU A 61 4.15 -19.71 0.70
N TRP A 62 5.18 -19.22 1.40
CA TRP A 62 5.00 -18.21 2.45
C TRP A 62 4.33 -16.94 1.91
N ARG A 63 4.80 -16.46 0.75
CA ARG A 63 4.21 -15.28 0.10
C ARG A 63 2.76 -15.54 -0.31
N LEU A 64 2.48 -16.69 -0.91
CA LEU A 64 1.11 -17.07 -1.28
C LEU A 64 0.20 -17.16 -0.05
N GLY A 65 0.66 -17.79 1.03
CA GLY A 65 -0.07 -17.83 2.29
C GLY A 65 -0.44 -16.44 2.79
N LYS A 66 0.49 -15.47 2.70
CA LYS A 66 0.22 -14.07 3.08
C LYS A 66 -0.72 -13.35 2.10
N MET A 67 -0.60 -13.62 0.80
CA MET A 67 -1.45 -12.99 -0.22
C MET A 67 -2.91 -13.41 -0.10
N TYR A 68 -3.17 -14.67 0.23
CA TYR A 68 -4.50 -15.27 0.27
C TYR A 68 -5.03 -15.53 1.69
N ASP A 69 -4.24 -15.18 2.71
CA ASP A 69 -4.56 -15.43 4.12
C ASP A 69 -4.88 -16.91 4.39
N VAL A 70 -3.99 -17.79 3.93
CA VAL A 70 -4.07 -19.25 4.06
C VAL A 70 -2.76 -19.76 4.65
N THR A 71 -2.79 -20.86 5.40
CA THR A 71 -1.57 -21.44 5.94
C THR A 71 -0.75 -22.12 4.82
N VAL A 72 0.57 -22.14 4.99
CA VAL A 72 1.45 -22.84 4.04
C VAL A 72 1.14 -24.35 4.02
N GLU A 73 0.80 -24.88 5.19
CA GLU A 73 0.43 -26.28 5.39
C GLU A 73 -0.83 -26.67 4.63
N ASP A 74 -1.82 -25.78 4.56
CA ASP A 74 -3.04 -26.02 3.78
C ASP A 74 -2.74 -26.05 2.27
N ILE A 75 -1.89 -25.14 1.79
CA ILE A 75 -1.46 -25.13 0.39
C ILE A 75 -0.69 -26.40 0.05
N ILE A 76 0.22 -26.84 0.92
CA ILE A 76 0.99 -28.08 0.75
C ILE A 76 0.05 -29.28 0.65
N ARG A 77 -0.87 -29.41 1.61
CA ARG A 77 -1.80 -30.54 1.70
C ARG A 77 -2.70 -30.62 0.46
N GLU A 78 -3.29 -29.49 0.07
CA GLU A 78 -4.20 -29.40 -1.07
C GLU A 78 -3.54 -29.80 -2.40
N ASN A 79 -2.26 -29.44 -2.55
CA ASN A 79 -1.52 -29.69 -3.80
C ASN A 79 -0.60 -30.91 -3.74
N ASN A 80 -0.62 -31.69 -2.66
CA ASN A 80 0.24 -32.86 -2.45
C ASN A 80 1.73 -32.56 -2.69
N LEU A 81 2.21 -31.39 -2.23
CA LEU A 81 3.59 -30.95 -2.45
C LEU A 81 4.55 -31.76 -1.58
N LYS A 82 5.49 -32.49 -2.21
CA LYS A 82 6.51 -33.30 -1.52
C LYS A 82 7.72 -32.48 -1.10
N ASP A 83 8.12 -31.51 -1.92
CA ASP A 83 9.23 -30.59 -1.67
C ASP A 83 8.70 -29.17 -1.63
N THR A 84 8.64 -28.60 -0.44
CA THR A 84 8.09 -27.26 -0.18
C THR A 84 9.06 -26.14 -0.50
N ALA A 85 10.35 -26.46 -0.66
CA ALA A 85 11.39 -25.51 -1.01
C ALA A 85 11.47 -25.24 -2.51
N LYS A 86 10.88 -26.12 -3.33
CA LYS A 86 10.96 -26.05 -4.79
C LYS A 86 9.59 -25.87 -5.41
N LEU A 87 9.29 -24.64 -5.81
CA LEU A 87 8.15 -24.31 -6.67
C LEU A 87 8.66 -24.07 -8.09
N ASP A 88 8.04 -24.72 -9.06
CA ASP A 88 8.36 -24.47 -10.46
C ASP A 88 7.61 -23.23 -10.96
N THR A 89 8.35 -22.32 -11.60
CA THR A 89 7.74 -21.14 -12.23
C THR A 89 6.77 -21.57 -13.33
N GLY A 90 5.54 -21.08 -13.26
CA GLY A 90 4.44 -21.50 -14.13
C GLY A 90 3.64 -22.70 -13.59
N GLN A 91 4.03 -23.32 -12.49
CA GLN A 91 3.23 -24.32 -11.80
C GLN A 91 1.89 -23.71 -11.36
N ARG A 92 0.80 -24.43 -11.51
CA ARG A 92 -0.54 -24.04 -11.05
C ARG A 92 -0.85 -24.72 -9.72
N LEU A 93 -1.13 -23.94 -8.70
CA LEU A 93 -1.53 -24.42 -7.38
C LEU A 93 -2.98 -24.04 -7.08
N CYS A 94 -3.70 -24.94 -6.40
CA CYS A 94 -4.95 -24.62 -5.74
C CYS A 94 -4.65 -23.98 -4.39
N ILE A 95 -5.21 -22.83 -4.12
CA ILE A 95 -5.16 -22.15 -2.83
C ILE A 95 -6.52 -22.33 -2.16
N PRO A 96 -6.63 -23.25 -1.19
CA PRO A 96 -7.92 -23.61 -0.62
C PRO A 96 -8.44 -22.48 0.30
N ASN A 97 -9.75 -22.27 0.28
CA ASN A 97 -10.41 -21.32 1.18
C ASN A 97 -9.72 -19.93 1.22
N ALA A 98 -9.29 -19.45 0.06
CA ALA A 98 -8.54 -18.21 -0.08
C ALA A 98 -9.40 -16.98 0.25
N ALA A 99 -8.86 -16.05 1.04
CA ALA A 99 -9.40 -14.70 1.15
C ALA A 99 -9.16 -13.92 -0.15
N PRO A 100 -9.87 -12.80 -0.39
CA PRO A 100 -9.55 -11.90 -1.48
C PRO A 100 -8.07 -11.53 -1.49
N LEU A 101 -7.48 -11.53 -2.68
CA LEU A 101 -6.06 -11.26 -2.88
C LEU A 101 -5.66 -9.91 -2.27
N ARG A 102 -4.59 -9.92 -1.47
CA ARG A 102 -3.98 -8.69 -0.95
C ARG A 102 -2.52 -8.57 -1.39
N PRO A 103 -2.02 -7.34 -1.63
CA PRO A 103 -0.62 -7.14 -2.00
C PRO A 103 0.31 -7.50 -0.83
N VAL A 104 1.42 -8.17 -1.14
CA VAL A 104 2.50 -8.47 -0.19
C VAL A 104 3.82 -8.00 -0.79
N VAL A 105 4.37 -6.92 -0.26
CA VAL A 105 5.63 -6.32 -0.72
C VAL A 105 6.63 -6.35 0.42
N SER A 106 7.69 -7.13 0.26
CA SER A 106 8.81 -7.13 1.22
C SER A 106 9.68 -5.91 0.98
N LEU A 107 10.06 -5.21 2.05
CA LEU A 107 10.94 -4.05 2.01
C LEU A 107 12.31 -4.43 2.58
N TYR A 108 13.37 -3.91 1.98
CA TYR A 108 14.75 -4.26 2.33
C TYR A 108 15.54 -2.98 2.66
N PRO A 109 16.19 -2.89 3.83
CA PRO A 109 16.95 -1.70 4.20
C PRO A 109 18.14 -1.51 3.25
N THR A 110 18.09 -0.43 2.46
CA THR A 110 19.16 -0.06 1.52
C THR A 110 19.06 1.42 1.16
N GLY A 111 20.19 2.06 0.92
CA GLY A 111 20.25 3.42 0.41
C GLY A 111 20.28 3.51 -1.14
N LYS A 112 20.09 2.39 -1.82
CA LYS A 112 20.25 2.29 -3.29
C LYS A 112 19.16 3.04 -4.06
N TRP A 113 17.91 2.89 -3.65
CA TRP A 113 16.76 3.36 -4.41
C TRP A 113 16.53 4.85 -4.22
N LYS A 114 16.56 5.60 -5.34
CA LYS A 114 16.39 7.06 -5.38
C LYS A 114 15.23 7.51 -6.26
N TYR A 115 14.78 6.64 -7.16
CA TYR A 115 13.76 6.92 -8.15
C TYR A 115 12.77 5.77 -8.24
N ILE A 116 11.56 6.08 -8.70
CA ILE A 116 10.56 5.09 -9.14
C ILE A 116 10.28 5.39 -10.61
N ILE A 117 10.43 4.38 -11.47
CA ILE A 117 10.22 4.53 -12.91
C ILE A 117 9.01 3.71 -13.32
N ILE A 118 7.98 4.39 -13.81
CA ILE A 118 6.73 3.81 -14.25
C ILE A 118 6.83 3.46 -15.74
N HIS A 119 6.43 2.22 -16.03
CA HIS A 119 6.41 1.66 -17.38
C HIS A 119 5.03 1.09 -17.71
N HIS A 120 4.77 0.91 -18.99
CA HIS A 120 3.78 -0.02 -19.48
C HIS A 120 4.47 -1.17 -20.24
N SER A 121 3.74 -2.28 -20.42
CA SER A 121 4.22 -3.39 -21.23
C SER A 121 4.14 -3.11 -22.75
N ALA A 122 3.29 -2.16 -23.14
CA ALA A 122 2.88 -1.87 -24.52
C ALA A 122 2.21 -3.09 -25.21
N THR A 123 1.64 -4.00 -24.41
CA THR A 123 0.88 -5.18 -24.85
C THR A 123 -0.48 -5.20 -24.19
N ASP A 124 -1.50 -5.77 -24.85
CA ASP A 124 -2.85 -5.82 -24.30
C ASP A 124 -2.98 -6.88 -23.19
N GLU A 125 -2.12 -7.90 -23.20
CA GLU A 125 -2.08 -9.01 -22.27
C GLU A 125 -0.66 -9.28 -21.76
N GLY A 126 -0.56 -9.97 -20.61
CA GLY A 126 0.72 -10.38 -20.04
C GLY A 126 0.70 -10.51 -18.52
N ASN A 127 1.82 -10.95 -17.99
CA ASN A 127 2.12 -11.02 -16.56
C ASN A 127 3.64 -11.12 -16.36
N ALA A 128 4.12 -11.20 -15.12
CA ALA A 128 5.56 -11.30 -14.84
C ALA A 128 6.21 -12.53 -15.51
N LEU A 129 5.52 -13.66 -15.58
CA LEU A 129 6.02 -14.88 -16.21
C LEU A 129 6.17 -14.71 -17.73
N CYS A 130 5.18 -14.12 -18.40
CA CYS A 130 5.22 -13.85 -19.85
C CYS A 130 6.38 -12.93 -20.19
N PHE A 131 6.56 -11.84 -19.42
CA PHE A 131 7.64 -10.90 -19.64
C PHE A 131 9.02 -11.47 -19.26
N ASP A 132 9.12 -12.33 -18.23
CA ASP A 132 10.36 -13.02 -17.91
C ASP A 132 10.81 -13.92 -19.07
N LYS A 133 9.88 -14.72 -19.64
CA LYS A 133 10.14 -15.56 -20.82
C LYS A 133 10.57 -14.71 -22.02
N PHE A 134 9.88 -13.60 -22.28
CA PHE A 134 10.20 -12.70 -23.37
C PHE A 134 11.60 -12.06 -23.22
N HIS A 135 11.91 -11.55 -22.03
CA HIS A 135 13.21 -10.94 -21.73
C HIS A 135 14.37 -11.94 -21.82
N ARG A 136 14.17 -13.18 -21.35
CA ARG A 136 15.18 -14.26 -21.48
C ARG A 136 15.47 -14.62 -22.93
N ARG A 137 14.44 -14.67 -23.80
CA ARG A 137 14.64 -14.89 -25.25
C ARG A 137 15.47 -13.78 -25.89
N ARG A 138 15.48 -12.58 -25.33
CA ARG A 138 16.33 -11.44 -25.76
C ARG A 138 17.73 -11.46 -25.13
N GLY A 139 18.10 -12.52 -24.43
CA GLY A 139 19.40 -12.69 -23.79
C GLY A 139 19.52 -12.03 -22.42
N TRP A 140 18.41 -11.53 -21.84
CA TRP A 140 18.45 -10.99 -20.48
C TRP A 140 18.42 -12.11 -19.43
N LYS A 141 19.02 -11.85 -18.27
CA LYS A 141 19.10 -12.83 -17.19
C LYS A 141 17.72 -13.26 -16.65
N ASN A 142 16.81 -12.31 -16.57
CA ASN A 142 15.43 -12.48 -16.07
C ASN A 142 14.60 -11.23 -16.40
N LEU A 143 13.34 -11.19 -15.89
CA LEU A 143 12.45 -10.04 -15.97
C LEU A 143 13.19 -8.74 -15.63
N GLY A 144 13.07 -7.71 -16.48
CA GLY A 144 13.79 -6.44 -16.35
C GLY A 144 13.26 -5.53 -15.24
N TYR A 145 11.98 -5.62 -14.92
CA TYR A 145 11.30 -4.81 -13.92
C TYR A 145 11.49 -5.36 -12.51
N HIS A 146 11.18 -4.54 -11.49
CA HIS A 146 11.13 -4.97 -10.10
C HIS A 146 9.73 -5.41 -9.70
N PHE A 147 8.71 -4.81 -10.31
CA PHE A 147 7.30 -5.14 -10.09
C PHE A 147 6.54 -5.13 -11.41
N VAL A 148 5.48 -5.97 -11.48
CA VAL A 148 4.49 -5.94 -12.54
C VAL A 148 3.11 -5.77 -11.88
N ILE A 149 2.25 -4.95 -12.47
CA ILE A 149 0.86 -4.76 -12.06
C ILE A 149 -0.04 -5.25 -13.19
N ASP A 150 -0.74 -6.34 -12.92
CA ASP A 150 -1.52 -7.06 -13.91
C ASP A 150 -2.85 -6.37 -14.27
N ASN A 151 -3.43 -6.70 -15.42
CA ASN A 151 -4.69 -6.15 -15.93
C ASN A 151 -5.84 -7.18 -16.00
N GLY A 152 -5.68 -8.34 -15.35
CA GLY A 152 -6.69 -9.40 -15.37
C GLY A 152 -6.48 -10.44 -16.47
N SER A 153 -5.48 -10.29 -17.34
CA SER A 153 -5.11 -11.27 -18.35
C SER A 153 -4.21 -12.37 -17.78
N GLU A 154 -3.95 -13.41 -18.58
CA GLU A 154 -3.00 -14.48 -18.29
C GLU A 154 -3.17 -15.14 -16.90
N GLY A 155 -4.43 -15.30 -16.45
CA GLY A 155 -4.78 -15.96 -15.18
C GLY A 155 -4.44 -15.15 -13.92
N LYS A 156 -4.15 -13.87 -14.04
CA LYS A 156 -3.91 -12.95 -12.94
C LYS A 156 -5.13 -12.07 -12.67
N GLN A 157 -5.22 -11.50 -11.48
CA GLN A 157 -6.28 -10.54 -11.16
C GLN A 157 -5.90 -9.15 -11.64
N ASP A 158 -6.90 -8.37 -12.10
CA ASP A 158 -6.69 -6.96 -12.42
C ASP A 158 -6.23 -6.19 -11.17
N GLY A 159 -5.10 -5.48 -11.30
CA GLY A 159 -4.43 -4.79 -10.20
C GLY A 159 -3.55 -5.70 -9.31
N GLN A 160 -3.36 -6.97 -9.62
CA GLN A 160 -2.45 -7.84 -8.86
C GLN A 160 -1.01 -7.32 -8.99
N ILE A 161 -0.28 -7.25 -7.86
CA ILE A 161 1.12 -6.85 -7.83
C ILE A 161 2.00 -8.10 -7.79
N GLU A 162 2.75 -8.33 -8.85
CA GLU A 162 3.75 -9.38 -8.93
C GLU A 162 5.15 -8.82 -8.60
N VAL A 163 5.90 -9.53 -7.75
CA VAL A 163 7.24 -9.13 -7.30
C VAL A 163 8.30 -9.94 -8.03
N ALA A 164 9.14 -9.26 -8.79
CA ALA A 164 10.16 -9.89 -9.60
C ALA A 164 11.39 -10.35 -8.80
N PRO A 165 12.16 -11.35 -9.29
CA PRO A 165 13.40 -11.79 -8.66
C PRO A 165 14.42 -10.68 -8.42
N ARG A 166 14.43 -9.64 -9.27
CA ARG A 166 15.33 -8.48 -9.09
C ARG A 166 15.02 -7.71 -7.81
N TRP A 167 13.74 -7.56 -7.47
CA TRP A 167 13.34 -6.94 -6.21
C TRP A 167 13.73 -7.79 -5.02
N ILE A 168 13.42 -9.09 -5.05
CA ILE A 168 13.73 -10.03 -3.95
C ILE A 168 15.24 -10.07 -3.65
N LYS A 169 16.06 -10.00 -4.70
CA LYS A 169 17.53 -10.05 -4.59
C LYS A 169 18.19 -8.67 -4.57
N GLN A 170 17.42 -7.58 -4.54
CA GLN A 170 17.89 -6.20 -4.57
C GLN A 170 18.90 -5.93 -5.71
N GLN A 171 18.63 -6.50 -6.88
CA GLN A 171 19.46 -6.38 -8.08
C GLN A 171 19.09 -5.14 -8.88
N ASP A 172 20.03 -4.71 -9.73
CA ASP A 172 19.76 -3.69 -10.74
C ASP A 172 18.66 -4.14 -11.70
N GLY A 173 17.83 -3.19 -12.11
CA GLY A 173 16.85 -3.41 -13.16
C GLY A 173 17.52 -3.60 -14.53
N ALA A 174 16.69 -3.90 -15.52
CA ALA A 174 17.01 -3.82 -16.94
C ALA A 174 15.80 -3.18 -17.66
N HIS A 175 15.31 -2.06 -17.12
CA HIS A 175 14.08 -1.42 -17.55
C HIS A 175 14.30 -0.01 -18.11
N CYS A 176 15.34 0.71 -17.64
CA CYS A 176 15.68 2.04 -18.14
C CYS A 176 17.18 2.27 -18.05
N LYS A 177 17.88 2.26 -19.18
CA LYS A 177 19.33 2.48 -19.23
C LYS A 177 19.69 3.95 -19.04
N ALA A 178 18.83 4.86 -19.50
CA ALA A 178 19.04 6.30 -19.39
C ALA A 178 19.16 6.72 -17.92
N GLY A 179 19.94 7.75 -17.64
CA GLY A 179 20.09 8.36 -16.32
C GLY A 179 20.52 7.41 -15.20
N SER A 180 21.13 6.26 -15.51
CA SER A 180 21.49 5.21 -14.55
C SER A 180 20.27 4.62 -13.78
N MET A 181 19.07 4.72 -14.34
CA MET A 181 17.83 4.30 -13.67
C MET A 181 17.75 2.78 -13.45
N ASN A 182 18.52 1.97 -14.16
CA ASN A 182 18.61 0.54 -13.86
C ASN A 182 19.20 0.27 -12.47
N SER A 183 20.14 1.09 -12.00
CA SER A 183 20.83 0.88 -10.71
C SER A 183 20.22 1.67 -9.55
N THR A 184 19.56 2.78 -9.81
CA THR A 184 19.03 3.69 -8.77
C THR A 184 17.50 3.80 -8.76
N GLY A 185 16.84 3.31 -9.82
CA GLY A 185 15.39 3.39 -10.00
C GLY A 185 14.70 2.04 -9.79
N ILE A 186 13.57 2.07 -9.10
CA ILE A 186 12.67 0.93 -8.97
C ILE A 186 11.74 0.92 -10.19
N GLY A 187 11.87 -0.06 -11.07
CA GLY A 187 11.00 -0.18 -12.25
C GLY A 187 9.70 -0.90 -11.94
N ILE A 188 8.57 -0.25 -12.17
CA ILE A 188 7.21 -0.77 -12.05
C ILE A 188 6.58 -0.79 -13.44
N CYS A 189 6.14 -1.96 -13.91
CA CYS A 189 5.50 -2.12 -15.20
C CYS A 189 4.01 -2.45 -15.02
N LEU A 190 3.12 -1.67 -15.62
CA LEU A 190 1.71 -2.01 -15.71
C LEU A 190 1.47 -2.77 -17.03
N VAL A 191 0.70 -3.85 -16.96
CA VAL A 191 0.27 -4.57 -18.17
C VAL A 191 -0.77 -3.72 -18.90
N GLY A 192 -0.48 -3.39 -20.16
CA GLY A 192 -1.35 -2.55 -20.98
C GLY A 192 -0.58 -1.71 -21.98
N ASN A 193 -1.30 -1.11 -22.93
CA ASN A 193 -0.77 -0.14 -23.89
C ASN A 193 -1.44 1.22 -23.69
N PHE A 194 -0.90 2.05 -22.80
CA PHE A 194 -1.49 3.34 -22.44
C PHE A 194 -1.19 4.48 -23.42
N SER A 195 -0.76 4.16 -24.63
CA SER A 195 -0.93 5.03 -25.79
C SER A 195 -2.25 4.77 -26.52
N LYS A 196 -2.91 3.60 -26.28
CA LYS A 196 -4.16 3.18 -26.90
C LYS A 196 -5.32 3.14 -25.94
N GLU A 197 -5.13 2.53 -24.79
CA GLU A 197 -6.14 2.25 -23.77
C GLU A 197 -5.91 3.03 -22.46
N LYS A 198 -6.83 2.91 -21.51
CA LYS A 198 -6.73 3.53 -20.20
C LYS A 198 -6.19 2.52 -19.17
N VAL A 199 -5.48 3.02 -18.17
CA VAL A 199 -5.16 2.26 -16.96
C VAL A 199 -6.47 1.90 -16.25
N THR A 200 -6.61 0.65 -15.80
CA THR A 200 -7.79 0.26 -15.03
C THR A 200 -7.78 0.92 -13.65
N GLU A 201 -8.96 1.07 -13.05
CA GLU A 201 -9.05 1.65 -11.70
C GLU A 201 -8.31 0.79 -10.65
N LYS A 202 -8.33 -0.55 -10.82
CA LYS A 202 -7.62 -1.47 -9.93
C LYS A 202 -6.11 -1.38 -10.11
N GLN A 203 -5.62 -1.30 -11.35
CA GLN A 203 -4.19 -1.04 -11.61
C GLN A 203 -3.75 0.29 -10.99
N MET A 204 -4.55 1.36 -11.14
CA MET A 204 -4.24 2.68 -10.60
C MET A 204 -4.19 2.67 -9.06
N ARG A 205 -5.13 2.00 -8.38
CA ARG A 205 -5.08 1.83 -6.91
C ARG A 205 -3.85 1.07 -6.47
N SER A 206 -3.53 -0.03 -7.15
CA SER A 206 -2.35 -0.85 -6.84
C SER A 206 -1.05 -0.10 -7.09
N LEU A 207 -0.99 0.71 -8.14
CA LEU A 207 0.17 1.56 -8.42
C LEU A 207 0.35 2.61 -7.32
N ALA A 208 -0.72 3.31 -6.94
CA ALA A 208 -0.66 4.32 -5.86
C ALA A 208 -0.22 3.69 -4.53
N TYR A 209 -0.81 2.57 -4.15
CA TYR A 209 -0.41 1.80 -2.96
C TYR A 209 1.08 1.41 -2.99
N LEU A 210 1.54 0.80 -4.09
CA LEU A 210 2.92 0.36 -4.23
C LEU A 210 3.91 1.53 -4.18
N VAL A 211 3.60 2.60 -4.91
CA VAL A 211 4.43 3.80 -4.97
C VAL A 211 4.51 4.48 -3.60
N ASN A 212 3.40 4.66 -2.88
CA ASN A 212 3.40 5.23 -1.54
C ASN A 212 4.22 4.36 -0.56
N THR A 213 4.00 3.04 -0.56
CA THR A 213 4.78 2.09 0.26
C THR A 213 6.29 2.23 0.02
N LEU A 214 6.71 2.30 -1.25
CA LEU A 214 8.13 2.38 -1.61
C LEU A 214 8.72 3.76 -1.33
N ARG A 215 8.01 4.85 -1.70
CA ARG A 215 8.54 6.21 -1.52
C ARG A 215 8.69 6.58 -0.05
N GLU A 216 7.76 6.16 0.79
CA GLU A 216 7.82 6.40 2.23
C GLU A 216 8.98 5.65 2.87
N TYR A 217 9.12 4.36 2.58
CA TYR A 217 10.18 3.55 3.16
C TYR A 217 11.60 3.99 2.72
N TYR A 218 11.76 4.37 1.43
CA TYR A 218 13.07 4.77 0.89
C TYR A 218 13.28 6.28 0.85
N ASN A 219 12.35 7.09 1.36
CA ASN A 219 12.40 8.56 1.33
C ASN A 219 12.55 9.10 -0.11
N ILE A 220 11.81 8.53 -1.08
CA ILE A 220 11.84 8.95 -2.48
C ILE A 220 10.86 10.12 -2.66
N PRO A 221 11.35 11.34 -3.00
CA PRO A 221 10.47 12.48 -3.19
C PRO A 221 9.60 12.31 -4.46
N VAL A 222 8.42 12.93 -4.48
CA VAL A 222 7.47 12.82 -5.62
C VAL A 222 8.12 13.21 -6.96
N LYS A 223 8.99 14.21 -6.97
CA LYS A 223 9.72 14.64 -8.17
C LYS A 223 10.65 13.57 -8.78
N ASN A 224 10.95 12.51 -8.04
CA ASN A 224 11.76 11.37 -8.48
C ASN A 224 10.89 10.17 -8.91
N ILE A 225 9.58 10.36 -9.04
CA ILE A 225 8.64 9.37 -9.60
C ILE A 225 8.37 9.81 -11.04
N LEU A 226 8.90 9.06 -12.01
CA LEU A 226 8.95 9.46 -13.41
C LEU A 226 8.37 8.35 -14.29
N GLY A 227 7.80 8.72 -15.43
CA GLY A 227 7.62 7.82 -16.55
C GLY A 227 8.97 7.50 -17.22
N HIS A 228 9.07 6.35 -17.85
CA HIS A 228 10.30 6.00 -18.58
C HIS A 228 10.66 7.07 -19.61
N GLY A 229 9.68 7.60 -20.34
CA GLY A 229 9.91 8.66 -21.36
C GLY A 229 10.32 10.02 -20.79
N GLU A 230 10.12 10.25 -19.48
CA GLU A 230 10.50 11.49 -18.81
C GLU A 230 11.96 11.46 -18.31
N VAL A 231 12.61 10.30 -18.35
CA VAL A 231 14.01 10.17 -17.94
C VAL A 231 14.91 10.80 -18.99
N LEU A 232 15.76 11.75 -18.57
CA LEU A 232 16.69 12.43 -19.48
C LEU A 232 17.56 11.41 -20.24
N GLY A 233 17.51 11.47 -21.56
CA GLY A 233 18.24 10.57 -22.47
C GLY A 233 17.44 9.30 -22.82
N ALA A 234 16.20 9.14 -22.37
CA ALA A 234 15.30 8.11 -22.86
C ALA A 234 14.62 8.58 -24.16
N SER A 235 14.41 7.64 -25.10
CA SER A 235 13.68 7.88 -26.35
C SER A 235 12.53 6.89 -26.45
N THR A 236 11.42 7.19 -25.74
CA THR A 236 10.24 6.34 -25.68
C THR A 236 9.03 7.14 -25.20
N GLU A 237 7.82 6.72 -25.57
CA GLU A 237 6.56 7.27 -25.04
C GLU A 237 6.09 6.56 -23.74
N CYS A 238 6.81 5.53 -23.28
CA CYS A 238 6.47 4.76 -22.08
C CYS A 238 6.35 5.68 -20.85
N PRO A 239 5.28 5.57 -20.05
CA PRO A 239 4.24 4.54 -20.00
C PRO A 239 3.05 4.77 -20.96
N GLY A 240 3.15 5.63 -21.94
CA GLY A 240 2.14 5.90 -22.94
C GLY A 240 1.48 7.27 -22.79
N THR A 241 1.08 7.84 -23.94
CA THR A 241 0.59 9.23 -24.03
C THR A 241 -0.75 9.46 -23.29
N LYS A 242 -1.52 8.39 -23.04
CA LYS A 242 -2.79 8.44 -22.30
C LYS A 242 -2.67 8.02 -20.83
N PHE A 243 -1.43 7.86 -20.32
CA PHE A 243 -1.25 7.57 -18.89
C PHE A 243 -1.78 8.74 -18.05
N PRO A 244 -2.68 8.48 -17.07
CA PRO A 244 -3.41 9.55 -16.39
C PRO A 244 -2.62 10.14 -15.21
N TRP A 245 -1.55 10.88 -15.50
CA TRP A 245 -0.63 11.45 -14.52
C TRP A 245 -1.31 12.27 -13.41
N ASN A 246 -2.29 13.13 -13.79
CA ASN A 246 -3.00 13.96 -12.81
C ASN A 246 -3.77 13.10 -11.79
N GLU A 247 -4.46 12.06 -12.25
CA GLU A 247 -5.16 11.14 -11.37
C GLU A 247 -4.16 10.39 -10.46
N PHE A 248 -3.06 9.93 -11.02
CA PHE A 248 -2.02 9.22 -10.29
C PHE A 248 -1.40 10.11 -9.20
N TYR A 249 -0.96 11.33 -9.54
CA TYR A 249 -0.38 12.25 -8.55
C TYR A 249 -1.37 12.65 -7.46
N ASN A 250 -2.64 12.84 -7.78
CA ASN A 250 -3.67 13.06 -6.78
C ASN A 250 -3.74 11.90 -5.78
N LYS A 251 -3.79 10.65 -6.26
CA LYS A 251 -3.87 9.46 -5.38
C LYS A 251 -2.66 9.32 -4.44
N ILE A 252 -1.44 9.57 -4.91
CA ILE A 252 -0.24 9.47 -4.06
C ILE A 252 -0.04 10.67 -3.12
N SER A 253 -0.77 11.78 -3.33
CA SER A 253 -0.69 12.97 -2.48
C SER A 253 -1.74 12.97 -1.36
N TYR A 254 -2.92 12.38 -1.59
CA TYR A 254 -4.01 12.37 -0.60
C TYR A 254 -3.79 11.39 0.56
N GLU A 255 -3.06 10.29 0.35
CA GLU A 255 -2.82 9.29 1.41
C GLU A 255 -1.86 9.78 2.49
N THR A 256 -1.10 10.86 2.24
CA THR A 256 -0.20 11.47 3.24
C THR A 256 -0.89 12.34 4.28
N ASN A 257 -2.17 12.69 4.10
CA ASN A 257 -2.92 13.59 4.99
C ASN A 257 -3.92 12.83 5.92
N GLY A 258 -3.92 11.52 5.92
CA GLY A 258 -4.87 10.67 6.66
C GLY A 258 -4.27 9.82 7.80
N GLN A 259 -3.13 10.24 8.39
CA GLN A 259 -2.57 9.63 9.61
C GLN A 259 -2.65 10.59 10.78
#